data_69aeae2436a687c7baae6217e688669c
#
_entry.id   69aeae2436a687c7baae6217e688669c
#
_cell.length_a   1.000
_cell.length_b   1.000
_cell.length_c   1.000
_cell.angle_alpha   90.00
_cell.angle_beta   90.00
_cell.angle_gamma   90.00
#
_symmetry.space_group_name_H-M   'P 1'
#
loop_
_entity.id
_entity.type
_entity.pdbx_description
1 polymer ?
#
loop_
_entity_poly.entity_id
_entity_poly.type
_entity_poly.pdbx_seq_one_letter_code
_entity_poly.pdbx_strand_id
1 'polypeptide(L)'
;MKPALQVTDLRKVYEGGLKALKGINLTIPQGAFYGLLGPNGAGKTTTIGIITGLVNITGGSATVLGYDSVKEFRQARKLIGLSPQELNFDVFFSIGELLELQAGYYGHSYNDAKDRTNLMLEQFGLKEKRDARSRELSGGMKRRVQIAKALVHDPPIVILDEPTAGVDIELRHMLWNYLRQINEDGKTILLTTHYIEEAEQLCDTVSIINDGKIIATDSPDKLTQAHGLSGLEITLTNEITQLKLDPWTYNKIDGKIHVNIDHPEKEMAKVISQISEQGGSIENVKIYRSSLEDVFIKLTGKSLHEEDENFESQQELLNV
;
A
#
# COMPACT_ATOMS: atom_id res chain seq x y z
N MET A 1 13.29 20.05 -7.06
CA MET A 1 11.91 19.93 -7.63
C MET A 1 10.91 20.02 -6.48
N LYS A 2 9.69 20.55 -6.73
CA LYS A 2 8.62 20.50 -5.73
C LYS A 2 8.16 19.04 -5.60
N PRO A 3 7.85 18.53 -4.38
CA PRO A 3 7.25 17.21 -4.21
C PRO A 3 5.87 17.17 -4.88
N ALA A 4 5.43 15.97 -5.26
CA ALA A 4 4.07 15.76 -5.76
C ALA A 4 3.05 15.97 -4.64
N LEU A 5 3.31 15.36 -3.48
CA LEU A 5 2.52 15.53 -2.28
C LEU A 5 3.44 15.87 -1.10
N GLN A 6 3.04 16.84 -0.30
CA GLN A 6 3.73 17.16 0.95
C GLN A 6 2.71 17.37 2.07
N VAL A 7 2.92 16.64 3.15
CA VAL A 7 2.10 16.69 4.37
C VAL A 7 3.03 17.05 5.52
N THR A 8 2.66 18.08 6.30
CA THR A 8 3.48 18.57 7.40
C THR A 8 2.64 18.70 8.67
N ASP A 9 3.07 17.99 9.72
CA ASP A 9 2.44 17.94 11.05
C ASP A 9 0.91 17.76 10.99
N LEU A 10 0.43 16.90 10.08
CA LEU A 10 -0.97 16.75 9.78
C LEU A 10 -1.71 16.11 10.95
N ARG A 11 -2.74 16.78 11.43
CA ARG A 11 -3.55 16.36 12.58
C ARG A 11 -5.03 16.34 12.23
N LYS A 12 -5.71 15.30 12.70
CA LYS A 12 -7.16 15.19 12.61
C LYS A 12 -7.75 14.68 13.91
N VAL A 13 -8.67 15.45 14.43
CA VAL A 13 -9.54 15.06 15.56
C VAL A 13 -10.98 15.14 15.06
N TYR A 14 -11.70 14.03 15.16
CA TYR A 14 -13.14 13.97 14.83
C TYR A 14 -14.00 14.41 16.00
N GLU A 15 -15.26 14.70 15.72
CA GLU A 15 -16.28 14.91 16.76
C GLU A 15 -16.30 13.69 17.69
N GLY A 16 -16.38 13.91 18.99
CA GLY A 16 -16.22 12.84 19.99
C GLY A 16 -14.77 12.62 20.47
N GLY A 17 -13.79 13.39 19.97
CA GLY A 17 -12.42 13.40 20.49
C GLY A 17 -11.49 12.34 19.90
N LEU A 18 -11.93 11.54 18.91
CA LEU A 18 -11.10 10.56 18.24
C LEU A 18 -9.95 11.24 17.46
N LYS A 19 -8.73 11.00 17.90
CA LYS A 19 -7.49 11.50 17.24
C LYS A 19 -7.05 10.54 16.14
N ALA A 20 -7.57 10.72 14.94
CA ALA A 20 -7.24 9.88 13.78
C ALA A 20 -5.84 10.14 13.22
N LEU A 21 -5.34 11.38 13.29
CA LEU A 21 -3.96 11.72 12.91
C LEU A 21 -3.32 12.55 14.02
N LYS A 22 -2.07 12.20 14.37
CA LYS A 22 -1.35 12.73 15.54
C LYS A 22 -0.08 13.51 15.16
N GLY A 23 -0.07 14.15 13.98
CA GLY A 23 1.05 14.93 13.48
C GLY A 23 1.93 14.14 12.52
N ILE A 24 1.35 13.63 11.43
CA ILE A 24 2.08 12.88 10.40
C ILE A 24 2.81 13.83 9.44
N ASN A 25 3.95 13.35 8.95
CA ASN A 25 4.74 14.00 7.91
C ASN A 25 4.97 13.02 6.76
N LEU A 26 4.67 13.45 5.53
CA LEU A 26 4.90 12.70 4.30
C LEU A 26 5.44 13.61 3.22
N THR A 27 6.43 13.14 2.48
CA THR A 27 6.94 13.83 1.30
C THR A 27 7.05 12.83 0.17
N ILE A 28 6.22 12.99 -0.86
CA ILE A 28 6.16 12.09 -2.01
C ILE A 28 6.77 12.80 -3.22
N PRO A 29 7.89 12.31 -3.76
CA PRO A 29 8.49 12.86 -4.98
C PRO A 29 7.58 12.69 -6.19
N GLN A 30 7.76 13.53 -7.21
CA GLN A 30 7.09 13.34 -8.50
C GLN A 30 7.62 12.08 -9.18
N GLY A 31 6.72 11.31 -9.79
CA GLY A 31 7.03 10.03 -10.45
C GLY A 31 7.25 8.86 -9.49
N ALA A 32 7.16 9.05 -8.18
CA ALA A 32 7.31 7.96 -7.22
C ALA A 32 6.07 7.06 -7.15
N PHE A 33 6.28 5.77 -6.95
CA PHE A 33 5.25 4.84 -6.49
C PHE A 33 5.37 4.70 -4.96
N TYR A 34 4.46 5.33 -4.23
CA TYR A 34 4.54 5.46 -2.78
C TYR A 34 3.42 4.68 -2.07
N GLY A 35 3.80 3.85 -1.09
CA GLY A 35 2.89 3.07 -0.27
C GLY A 35 2.64 3.69 1.11
N LEU A 36 1.40 3.73 1.54
CA LEU A 36 1.01 4.01 2.92
C LEU A 36 0.42 2.73 3.52
N LEU A 37 1.27 1.96 4.19
CA LEU A 37 0.96 0.64 4.74
C LEU A 37 0.50 0.76 6.19
N GLY A 38 -0.59 0.12 6.56
CA GLY A 38 -1.07 0.07 7.95
C GLY A 38 -2.41 -0.61 8.08
N PRO A 39 -2.81 -0.97 9.30
CA PRO A 39 -4.07 -1.67 9.57
C PRO A 39 -5.28 -0.76 9.36
N ASN A 40 -6.46 -1.34 9.42
CA ASN A 40 -7.71 -0.60 9.42
C ASN A 40 -7.77 0.33 10.64
N GLY A 41 -8.24 1.56 10.43
CA GLY A 41 -8.26 2.58 11.49
C GLY A 41 -6.92 3.30 11.75
N ALA A 42 -5.80 2.93 11.11
CA ALA A 42 -4.51 3.58 11.32
C ALA A 42 -4.44 5.04 10.86
N GLY A 43 -5.40 5.52 10.06
CA GLY A 43 -5.45 6.88 9.54
C GLY A 43 -5.19 7.03 8.05
N LYS A 44 -5.07 5.93 7.28
CA LYS A 44 -4.81 5.92 5.83
C LYS A 44 -5.86 6.74 5.06
N THR A 45 -7.12 6.33 5.12
CA THR A 45 -8.25 6.99 4.44
C THR A 45 -8.46 8.44 4.93
N THR A 46 -8.21 8.72 6.22
CA THR A 46 -8.24 10.09 6.75
C THR A 46 -7.16 10.96 6.11
N THR A 47 -5.95 10.42 5.93
CA THR A 47 -4.84 11.14 5.27
C THR A 47 -5.19 11.46 3.83
N ILE A 48 -5.67 10.48 3.06
CA ILE A 48 -6.16 10.67 1.69
C ILE A 48 -7.29 11.70 1.66
N GLY A 49 -8.27 11.56 2.54
CA GLY A 49 -9.42 12.47 2.62
C GLY A 49 -9.02 13.94 2.82
N ILE A 50 -7.96 14.20 3.61
CA ILE A 50 -7.45 15.56 3.79
C ILE A 50 -6.70 16.05 2.54
N ILE A 51 -5.83 15.23 1.95
CA ILE A 51 -5.07 15.58 0.74
C ILE A 51 -6.03 15.93 -0.41
N THR A 52 -7.13 15.17 -0.55
CA THR A 52 -8.15 15.37 -1.58
C THR A 52 -9.20 16.42 -1.20
N GLY A 53 -9.16 16.93 0.04
CA GLY A 53 -10.10 17.93 0.55
C GLY A 53 -11.50 17.38 0.85
N LEU A 54 -11.66 16.07 1.01
CA LEU A 54 -12.91 15.42 1.45
C LEU A 54 -13.07 15.49 2.97
N VAL A 55 -11.95 15.60 3.71
CA VAL A 55 -11.91 15.67 5.16
C VAL A 55 -11.25 17.00 5.57
N ASN A 56 -11.89 17.74 6.47
CA ASN A 56 -11.34 18.98 7.00
C ASN A 56 -10.17 18.68 7.95
N ILE A 57 -9.08 19.45 7.78
CA ILE A 57 -7.90 19.41 8.64
C ILE A 57 -8.21 19.99 10.03
N THR A 58 -7.57 19.45 11.07
CA THR A 58 -7.61 20.05 12.42
C THR A 58 -6.32 20.82 12.72
N GLY A 59 -5.19 20.42 12.13
CA GLY A 59 -3.90 21.09 12.27
C GLY A 59 -2.88 20.59 11.25
N GLY A 60 -1.82 21.35 11.05
CA GLY A 60 -0.79 21.07 10.04
C GLY A 60 -1.17 21.58 8.65
N SER A 61 -0.58 21.01 7.60
CA SER A 61 -0.86 21.38 6.20
C SER A 61 -0.64 20.22 5.25
N ALA A 62 -1.30 20.27 4.08
CA ALA A 62 -1.07 19.36 2.96
C ALA A 62 -1.02 20.17 1.65
N THR A 63 -0.07 19.85 0.77
CA THR A 63 0.05 20.48 -0.54
C THR A 63 0.15 19.43 -1.65
N VAL A 64 -0.36 19.78 -2.83
CA VAL A 64 -0.39 18.99 -4.05
C VAL A 64 0.30 19.77 -5.15
N LEU A 65 1.49 19.34 -5.59
CA LEU A 65 2.34 20.09 -6.52
C LEU A 65 2.54 21.56 -6.12
N GLY A 66 2.53 21.82 -4.80
CA GLY A 66 2.69 23.14 -4.19
C GLY A 66 1.40 23.94 -4.00
N TYR A 67 0.24 23.43 -4.42
CA TYR A 67 -1.07 24.04 -4.09
C TYR A 67 -1.56 23.52 -2.74
N ASP A 68 -1.97 24.41 -1.86
CA ASP A 68 -2.54 24.07 -0.56
C ASP A 68 -3.88 23.35 -0.74
N SER A 69 -4.03 22.16 -0.15
CA SER A 69 -5.22 21.31 -0.33
C SER A 69 -6.51 21.91 0.24
N VAL A 70 -6.41 22.91 1.12
CA VAL A 70 -7.54 23.61 1.74
C VAL A 70 -7.80 24.92 1.07
N LYS A 71 -6.77 25.78 0.95
CA LYS A 71 -6.93 27.16 0.42
C LYS A 71 -7.05 27.19 -1.09
N GLU A 72 -6.33 26.30 -1.78
CA GLU A 72 -6.26 26.21 -3.24
C GLU A 72 -6.86 24.87 -3.74
N PHE A 73 -7.90 24.40 -3.05
CA PHE A 73 -8.47 23.05 -3.27
C PHE A 73 -8.90 22.78 -4.71
N ARG A 74 -9.33 23.79 -5.46
CA ARG A 74 -9.75 23.62 -6.86
C ARG A 74 -8.56 23.28 -7.76
N GLN A 75 -7.42 23.92 -7.56
CA GLN A 75 -6.18 23.62 -8.28
C GLN A 75 -5.62 22.27 -7.85
N ALA A 76 -5.55 22.01 -6.53
CA ALA A 76 -5.07 20.76 -5.98
C ALA A 76 -5.87 19.55 -6.50
N ARG A 77 -7.20 19.62 -6.46
CA ARG A 77 -8.08 18.50 -6.91
C ARG A 77 -7.96 18.18 -8.41
N LYS A 78 -7.72 19.20 -9.25
CA LYS A 78 -7.53 18.98 -10.70
C LYS A 78 -6.31 18.10 -11.02
N LEU A 79 -5.36 18.06 -10.13
CA LEU A 79 -4.11 17.31 -10.28
C LEU A 79 -4.17 15.88 -9.72
N ILE A 80 -5.31 15.50 -9.13
CA ILE A 80 -5.47 14.21 -8.47
C ILE A 80 -6.56 13.40 -9.13
N GLY A 81 -6.25 12.13 -9.44
CA GLY A 81 -7.23 11.07 -9.67
C GLY A 81 -7.39 10.24 -8.41
N LEU A 82 -8.59 10.19 -7.87
CA LEU A 82 -8.88 9.43 -6.64
C LEU A 82 -9.74 8.21 -6.95
N SER A 83 -9.25 7.04 -6.54
CA SER A 83 -10.03 5.80 -6.44
C SER A 83 -10.24 5.48 -4.95
N PRO A 84 -11.41 5.76 -4.38
CA PRO A 84 -11.69 5.48 -2.98
C PRO A 84 -11.88 3.98 -2.72
N GLN A 85 -11.87 3.57 -1.46
CA GLN A 85 -12.08 2.19 -1.04
C GLN A 85 -13.50 1.70 -1.40
N GLU A 86 -14.51 2.52 -1.13
CA GLU A 86 -15.90 2.18 -1.38
C GLU A 86 -16.28 2.29 -2.87
N LEU A 87 -17.08 1.33 -3.35
CA LEU A 87 -17.59 1.27 -4.73
C LEU A 87 -18.88 2.07 -4.86
N ASN A 88 -18.78 3.39 -4.86
CA ASN A 88 -19.93 4.28 -5.00
C ASN A 88 -20.11 4.74 -6.46
N PHE A 89 -21.11 4.18 -7.14
CA PHE A 89 -21.51 4.56 -8.50
C PHE A 89 -22.94 5.06 -8.54
N ASP A 90 -23.16 6.08 -9.34
CA ASP A 90 -24.50 6.49 -9.67
C ASP A 90 -25.18 5.38 -10.52
N VAL A 91 -26.35 4.93 -10.06
CA VAL A 91 -27.07 3.80 -10.65
C VAL A 91 -27.84 4.18 -11.93
N PHE A 92 -27.98 5.47 -12.20
CA PHE A 92 -28.76 5.98 -13.34
C PHE A 92 -27.95 6.04 -14.62
N PHE A 93 -26.63 6.24 -14.53
CA PHE A 93 -25.74 6.35 -15.67
C PHE A 93 -25.15 5.01 -16.08
N SER A 94 -24.89 4.86 -17.39
CA SER A 94 -24.04 3.81 -17.92
C SER A 94 -22.56 4.10 -17.55
N ILE A 95 -21.70 3.08 -17.69
CA ILE A 95 -20.27 3.27 -17.39
C ILE A 95 -19.64 4.31 -18.30
N GLY A 96 -19.99 4.29 -19.60
CA GLY A 96 -19.51 5.27 -20.56
C GLY A 96 -19.89 6.70 -20.16
N GLU A 97 -21.16 6.92 -19.81
CA GLU A 97 -21.65 8.23 -19.36
C GLU A 97 -20.96 8.69 -18.08
N LEU A 98 -20.73 7.77 -17.11
CA LEU A 98 -20.02 8.10 -15.87
C LEU A 98 -18.59 8.59 -16.12
N LEU A 99 -17.86 7.94 -17.03
CA LEU A 99 -16.49 8.35 -17.37
C LEU A 99 -16.47 9.65 -18.17
N GLU A 100 -17.40 9.84 -19.12
CA GLU A 100 -17.53 11.08 -19.89
C GLU A 100 -17.88 12.28 -18.98
N LEU A 101 -18.82 12.10 -18.05
CA LEU A 101 -19.16 13.12 -17.07
C LEU A 101 -17.96 13.45 -16.17
N GLN A 102 -17.22 12.44 -15.73
CA GLN A 102 -16.03 12.65 -14.93
C GLN A 102 -14.98 13.48 -15.69
N ALA A 103 -14.67 13.14 -16.94
CA ALA A 103 -13.75 13.90 -17.77
C ALA A 103 -14.25 15.34 -17.97
N GLY A 104 -15.57 15.53 -18.20
CA GLY A 104 -16.20 16.84 -18.33
C GLY A 104 -16.06 17.71 -17.08
N TYR A 105 -16.17 17.15 -15.87
CA TYR A 105 -15.95 17.88 -14.61
C TYR A 105 -14.52 18.44 -14.49
N TYR A 106 -13.55 17.78 -15.12
CA TYR A 106 -12.16 18.24 -15.19
C TYR A 106 -11.85 19.16 -16.36
N GLY A 107 -12.86 19.51 -17.20
CA GLY A 107 -12.77 20.52 -18.24
C GLY A 107 -12.46 19.96 -19.64
N HIS A 108 -12.54 18.66 -19.86
CA HIS A 108 -12.42 18.08 -21.19
C HIS A 108 -13.65 18.40 -22.04
N SER A 109 -13.43 18.64 -23.34
CA SER A 109 -14.50 18.79 -24.30
C SER A 109 -15.28 17.47 -24.44
N TYR A 110 -16.51 17.53 -25.02
CA TYR A 110 -17.31 16.33 -25.24
C TYR A 110 -16.56 15.26 -26.05
N ASN A 111 -15.89 15.67 -27.14
CA ASN A 111 -15.13 14.74 -27.97
C ASN A 111 -13.93 14.16 -27.23
N ASP A 112 -13.15 14.99 -26.54
CA ASP A 112 -12.00 14.51 -25.74
C ASP A 112 -12.45 13.56 -24.63
N ALA A 113 -13.55 13.87 -23.94
CA ALA A 113 -14.12 13.01 -22.90
C ALA A 113 -14.53 11.64 -23.46
N LYS A 114 -15.13 11.61 -24.64
CA LYS A 114 -15.52 10.38 -25.32
C LYS A 114 -14.32 9.53 -25.73
N ASP A 115 -13.30 10.16 -26.30
CA ASP A 115 -12.09 9.46 -26.74
C ASP A 115 -11.32 8.90 -25.54
N ARG A 116 -11.17 9.68 -24.46
CA ARG A 116 -10.56 9.24 -23.21
C ARG A 116 -11.35 8.10 -22.55
N THR A 117 -12.66 8.19 -22.56
CA THR A 117 -13.55 7.12 -22.06
C THR A 117 -13.34 5.83 -22.83
N ASN A 118 -13.31 5.90 -24.18
CA ASN A 118 -13.06 4.72 -25.00
C ASN A 118 -11.70 4.09 -24.70
N LEU A 119 -10.65 4.92 -24.58
CA LEU A 119 -9.32 4.47 -24.22
C LEU A 119 -9.32 3.75 -22.85
N MET A 120 -9.93 4.34 -21.83
CA MET A 120 -10.01 3.74 -20.50
C MET A 120 -10.79 2.42 -20.53
N LEU A 121 -11.93 2.38 -21.21
CA LEU A 121 -12.73 1.15 -21.32
C LEU A 121 -11.97 0.02 -22.05
N GLU A 122 -11.16 0.35 -23.04
CA GLU A 122 -10.31 -0.61 -23.74
C GLU A 122 -9.19 -1.12 -22.85
N GLN A 123 -8.45 -0.23 -22.17
CA GLN A 123 -7.35 -0.58 -21.27
C GLN A 123 -7.79 -1.46 -20.09
N PHE A 124 -9.00 -1.23 -19.59
CA PHE A 124 -9.57 -2.01 -18.48
C PHE A 124 -10.41 -3.22 -18.93
N GLY A 125 -10.45 -3.54 -20.24
CA GLY A 125 -11.23 -4.66 -20.77
C GLY A 125 -12.74 -4.53 -20.52
N LEU A 126 -13.26 -3.31 -20.59
CA LEU A 126 -14.67 -2.96 -20.32
C LEU A 126 -15.40 -2.42 -21.56
N LYS A 127 -14.81 -2.50 -22.76
CA LYS A 127 -15.35 -1.93 -24.00
C LYS A 127 -16.78 -2.39 -24.27
N GLU A 128 -17.04 -3.70 -24.15
CA GLU A 128 -18.35 -4.32 -24.36
C GLU A 128 -19.38 -3.97 -23.27
N LYS A 129 -18.91 -3.34 -22.18
CA LYS A 129 -19.75 -2.92 -21.05
C LYS A 129 -20.02 -1.42 -21.01
N ARG A 130 -19.66 -0.69 -22.08
CA ARG A 130 -19.82 0.77 -22.15
C ARG A 130 -21.22 1.25 -21.74
N ASP A 131 -22.24 0.59 -22.24
CA ASP A 131 -23.66 0.97 -22.03
C ASP A 131 -24.29 0.26 -20.82
N ALA A 132 -23.53 -0.62 -20.14
CA ALA A 132 -24.00 -1.30 -18.95
C ALA A 132 -24.06 -0.34 -17.76
N ARG A 133 -25.01 -0.57 -16.84
CA ARG A 133 -25.13 0.16 -15.58
C ARG A 133 -24.37 -0.56 -14.46
N SER A 134 -24.05 0.15 -13.38
CA SER A 134 -23.27 -0.39 -12.27
C SER A 134 -23.84 -1.68 -11.68
N ARG A 135 -25.17 -1.85 -11.63
CA ARG A 135 -25.85 -3.08 -11.14
C ARG A 135 -25.61 -4.33 -12.01
N GLU A 136 -25.21 -4.14 -13.26
CA GLU A 136 -24.95 -5.21 -14.24
C GLU A 136 -23.49 -5.68 -14.23
N LEU A 137 -22.67 -5.12 -13.33
CA LEU A 137 -21.25 -5.39 -13.22
C LEU A 137 -20.92 -6.27 -12.01
N SER A 138 -19.97 -7.16 -12.20
CA SER A 138 -19.32 -7.86 -11.08
C SER A 138 -18.52 -6.90 -10.19
N GLY A 139 -18.16 -7.32 -8.98
CA GLY A 139 -17.32 -6.53 -8.07
C GLY A 139 -15.99 -6.12 -8.70
N GLY A 140 -15.30 -7.05 -9.37
CA GLY A 140 -14.06 -6.78 -10.08
C GLY A 140 -14.23 -5.80 -11.26
N MET A 141 -15.35 -5.89 -12.01
CA MET A 141 -15.66 -4.91 -13.05
C MET A 141 -15.90 -3.52 -12.46
N LYS A 142 -16.62 -3.42 -11.34
CA LYS A 142 -16.85 -2.16 -10.64
C LYS A 142 -15.50 -1.55 -10.19
N ARG A 143 -14.59 -2.35 -9.64
CA ARG A 143 -13.26 -1.86 -9.24
C ARG A 143 -12.48 -1.32 -10.43
N ARG A 144 -12.49 -2.00 -11.58
CA ARG A 144 -11.88 -1.51 -12.82
C ARG A 144 -12.47 -0.18 -13.30
N VAL A 145 -13.79 -0.04 -13.28
CA VAL A 145 -14.48 1.23 -13.61
C VAL A 145 -14.05 2.35 -12.67
N GLN A 146 -13.91 2.07 -11.37
CA GLN A 146 -13.52 3.06 -10.37
C GLN A 146 -12.11 3.61 -10.61
N ILE A 147 -11.17 2.73 -10.95
CA ILE A 147 -9.81 3.12 -11.30
C ILE A 147 -9.80 3.88 -12.64
N ALA A 148 -10.54 3.41 -13.65
CA ALA A 148 -10.70 4.12 -14.91
C ALA A 148 -11.26 5.53 -14.71
N LYS A 149 -12.24 5.70 -13.81
CA LYS A 149 -12.81 7.00 -13.41
C LYS A 149 -11.77 7.93 -12.81
N ALA A 150 -10.85 7.39 -11.97
CA ALA A 150 -9.76 8.16 -11.39
C ALA A 150 -8.76 8.66 -12.45
N LEU A 151 -8.62 7.94 -13.56
CA LEU A 151 -7.60 8.17 -14.58
C LEU A 151 -8.11 8.91 -15.83
N VAL A 152 -9.42 8.94 -16.06
CA VAL A 152 -10.00 9.42 -17.32
C VAL A 152 -9.65 10.87 -17.68
N HIS A 153 -9.39 11.72 -16.67
CA HIS A 153 -8.97 13.11 -16.88
C HIS A 153 -7.45 13.30 -16.93
N ASP A 154 -6.68 12.20 -16.93
CA ASP A 154 -5.22 12.17 -17.06
C ASP A 154 -4.45 12.95 -15.98
N PRO A 155 -4.73 12.69 -14.69
CA PRO A 155 -4.08 13.40 -13.61
C PRO A 155 -2.59 13.05 -13.51
N PRO A 156 -1.72 14.01 -13.09
CA PRO A 156 -0.31 13.71 -12.80
C PRO A 156 -0.12 12.90 -11.50
N ILE A 157 -1.11 12.90 -10.61
CA ILE A 157 -1.08 12.17 -9.33
C ILE A 157 -2.31 11.27 -9.25
N VAL A 158 -2.08 9.99 -8.94
CA VAL A 158 -3.14 8.99 -8.73
C VAL A 158 -3.10 8.52 -7.28
N ILE A 159 -4.22 8.60 -6.60
CA ILE A 159 -4.39 8.14 -5.23
C ILE A 159 -5.36 6.96 -5.23
N LEU A 160 -4.92 5.83 -4.72
CA LEU A 160 -5.66 4.58 -4.68
C LEU A 160 -5.83 4.13 -3.24
N ASP A 161 -7.06 4.12 -2.75
CA ASP A 161 -7.36 3.64 -1.40
C ASP A 161 -7.80 2.18 -1.47
N GLU A 162 -6.89 1.27 -1.08
CA GLU A 162 -7.07 -0.18 -1.07
C GLU A 162 -7.61 -0.75 -2.40
N PRO A 163 -6.91 -0.52 -3.54
CA PRO A 163 -7.46 -0.79 -4.87
C PRO A 163 -7.72 -2.27 -5.16
N THR A 164 -7.07 -3.18 -4.45
CA THR A 164 -7.18 -4.63 -4.68
C THR A 164 -7.96 -5.36 -3.58
N ALA A 165 -8.56 -4.63 -2.64
CA ALA A 165 -9.39 -5.23 -1.61
C ALA A 165 -10.58 -5.97 -2.23
N GLY A 166 -10.72 -7.27 -1.89
CA GLY A 166 -11.83 -8.11 -2.36
C GLY A 166 -11.81 -8.46 -3.85
N VAL A 167 -10.66 -8.30 -4.56
CA VAL A 167 -10.50 -8.77 -5.94
C VAL A 167 -9.73 -10.08 -5.99
N ASP A 168 -10.02 -10.88 -7.04
CA ASP A 168 -9.29 -12.13 -7.29
C ASP A 168 -7.83 -11.88 -7.71
N ILE A 169 -7.02 -12.94 -7.65
CA ILE A 169 -5.57 -12.88 -7.90
C ILE A 169 -5.26 -12.40 -9.34
N GLU A 170 -6.01 -12.87 -10.33
CA GLU A 170 -5.78 -12.52 -11.74
C GLU A 170 -6.02 -11.02 -11.97
N LEU A 171 -7.14 -10.51 -11.47
CA LEU A 171 -7.46 -9.09 -11.54
C LEU A 171 -6.44 -8.24 -10.78
N ARG A 172 -5.96 -8.70 -9.61
CA ARG A 172 -4.91 -8.01 -8.84
C ARG A 172 -3.64 -7.83 -9.65
N HIS A 173 -3.13 -8.91 -10.27
CA HIS A 173 -1.93 -8.84 -11.12
C HIS A 173 -2.12 -7.94 -12.34
N MET A 174 -3.30 -7.98 -12.98
CA MET A 174 -3.60 -7.07 -14.09
C MET A 174 -3.54 -5.61 -13.64
N LEU A 175 -4.14 -5.27 -12.51
CA LEU A 175 -4.10 -3.92 -11.94
C LEU A 175 -2.68 -3.49 -11.59
N TRP A 176 -1.88 -4.36 -10.98
CA TRP A 176 -0.48 -4.07 -10.64
C TRP A 176 0.35 -3.75 -11.88
N ASN A 177 0.22 -4.55 -12.94
CA ASN A 177 0.92 -4.31 -14.20
C ASN A 177 0.54 -2.96 -14.81
N TYR A 178 -0.77 -2.64 -14.81
CA TYR A 178 -1.25 -1.37 -15.31
C TYR A 178 -0.73 -0.18 -14.48
N LEU A 179 -0.75 -0.29 -13.15
CA LEU A 179 -0.25 0.76 -12.26
C LEU A 179 1.26 0.98 -12.43
N ARG A 180 2.05 -0.09 -12.59
CA ARG A 180 3.49 0.04 -12.91
C ARG A 180 3.69 0.79 -14.23
N GLN A 181 2.94 0.42 -15.27
CA GLN A 181 3.06 1.08 -16.57
C GLN A 181 2.80 2.58 -16.49
N ILE A 182 1.70 3.02 -15.86
CA ILE A 182 1.41 4.46 -15.74
C ILE A 182 2.38 5.21 -14.83
N ASN A 183 3.03 4.53 -13.88
CA ASN A 183 4.10 5.10 -13.08
C ASN A 183 5.38 5.26 -13.90
N GLU A 184 5.77 4.27 -14.71
CA GLU A 184 6.86 4.35 -15.67
C GLU A 184 6.65 5.48 -16.69
N ASP A 185 5.40 5.76 -17.07
CA ASP A 185 4.99 6.90 -17.90
C ASP A 185 5.08 8.25 -17.15
N GLY A 186 5.53 8.25 -15.90
CA GLY A 186 5.85 9.44 -15.10
C GLY A 186 4.75 9.89 -14.13
N LYS A 187 3.65 9.16 -13.99
CA LYS A 187 2.62 9.50 -12.99
C LYS A 187 3.10 9.18 -11.57
N THR A 188 2.79 10.06 -10.64
CA THR A 188 2.99 9.79 -9.20
C THR A 188 1.83 8.97 -8.67
N ILE A 189 2.11 7.88 -7.95
CA ILE A 189 1.08 7.02 -7.35
C ILE A 189 1.23 7.02 -5.83
N LEU A 190 0.14 7.32 -5.13
CA LEU A 190 -0.01 7.05 -3.70
C LEU A 190 -1.00 5.90 -3.53
N LEU A 191 -0.50 4.79 -3.01
CA LEU A 191 -1.28 3.59 -2.73
C LEU A 191 -1.45 3.46 -1.22
N THR A 192 -2.68 3.30 -0.72
CA THR A 192 -2.88 2.77 0.63
C THR A 192 -3.22 1.30 0.55
N THR A 193 -2.67 0.53 1.46
CA THR A 193 -2.94 -0.90 1.54
C THR A 193 -2.70 -1.44 2.95
N HIS A 194 -3.35 -2.54 3.27
CA HIS A 194 -3.01 -3.43 4.37
C HIS A 194 -2.36 -4.72 3.84
N TYR A 195 -2.27 -4.91 2.51
CA TYR A 195 -1.59 -6.05 1.89
C TYR A 195 -0.10 -5.74 1.70
N ILE A 196 0.72 -6.44 2.44
CA ILE A 196 2.18 -6.26 2.44
C ILE A 196 2.79 -6.57 1.07
N GLU A 197 2.34 -7.65 0.43
CA GLU A 197 2.80 -8.05 -0.89
C GLU A 197 2.63 -6.91 -1.92
N GLU A 198 1.54 -6.16 -1.83
CA GLU A 198 1.26 -5.02 -2.71
C GLU A 198 2.28 -3.89 -2.51
N ALA A 199 2.62 -3.60 -1.25
CA ALA A 199 3.63 -2.60 -0.92
C ALA A 199 5.04 -3.03 -1.37
N GLU A 200 5.41 -4.30 -1.18
CA GLU A 200 6.69 -4.85 -1.60
C GLU A 200 6.85 -4.90 -3.13
N GLN A 201 5.79 -5.25 -3.83
CA GLN A 201 5.83 -5.42 -5.28
C GLN A 201 5.76 -4.12 -6.07
N LEU A 202 5.09 -3.10 -5.56
CA LEU A 202 4.77 -1.90 -6.33
C LEU A 202 5.52 -0.65 -5.88
N CYS A 203 5.85 -0.53 -4.60
CA CYS A 203 6.26 0.75 -4.06
C CYS A 203 7.77 0.94 -4.01
N ASP A 204 8.26 2.10 -4.48
CA ASP A 204 9.66 2.52 -4.31
C ASP A 204 9.95 2.89 -2.85
N THR A 205 8.93 3.45 -2.19
CA THR A 205 9.00 3.89 -0.80
C THR A 205 7.69 3.54 -0.08
N VAL A 206 7.81 3.03 1.13
CA VAL A 206 6.68 2.69 1.99
C VAL A 206 6.79 3.46 3.30
N SER A 207 5.70 4.12 3.69
CA SER A 207 5.50 4.61 5.05
C SER A 207 4.59 3.66 5.82
N ILE A 208 5.07 3.19 6.95
CA ILE A 208 4.26 2.41 7.90
C ILE A 208 3.53 3.39 8.81
N ILE A 209 2.20 3.36 8.76
CA ILE A 209 1.34 4.15 9.64
C ILE A 209 0.61 3.24 10.64
N ASN A 210 0.67 3.61 11.91
CA ASN A 210 -0.11 2.97 12.96
C ASN A 210 -0.58 4.00 13.98
N ASP A 211 -1.81 3.85 14.46
CA ASP A 211 -2.43 4.72 15.47
C ASP A 211 -2.24 6.22 15.19
N GLY A 212 -2.43 6.63 13.92
CA GLY A 212 -2.33 8.01 13.47
C GLY A 212 -0.92 8.60 13.45
N LYS A 213 0.14 7.77 13.45
CA LYS A 213 1.54 8.18 13.38
C LYS A 213 2.29 7.41 12.29
N ILE A 214 3.22 8.07 11.61
CA ILE A 214 4.20 7.38 10.77
C ILE A 214 5.29 6.82 11.69
N ILE A 215 5.52 5.52 11.60
CA ILE A 215 6.47 4.78 12.44
C ILE A 215 7.82 4.63 11.75
N ALA A 216 7.79 4.31 10.44
CA ALA A 216 8.97 4.17 9.62
C ALA A 216 8.66 4.57 8.17
N THR A 217 9.67 5.01 7.44
CA THR A 217 9.57 5.35 6.01
C THR A 217 10.90 5.05 5.33
N ASP A 218 10.92 4.13 4.40
CA ASP A 218 12.03 3.87 3.47
C ASP A 218 11.55 2.94 2.33
N SER A 219 12.46 2.52 1.44
CA SER A 219 12.15 1.44 0.50
C SER A 219 11.87 0.12 1.24
N PRO A 220 11.03 -0.80 0.69
CA PRO A 220 10.78 -2.11 1.29
C PRO A 220 12.06 -2.84 1.70
N ASP A 221 13.06 -2.88 0.81
CA ASP A 221 14.36 -3.52 1.07
C ASP A 221 15.10 -2.91 2.26
N LYS A 222 15.12 -1.59 2.39
CA LYS A 222 15.79 -0.94 3.51
C LYS A 222 15.03 -1.11 4.83
N LEU A 223 13.70 -1.11 4.79
CA LEU A 223 12.89 -1.40 5.97
C LEU A 223 13.17 -2.81 6.48
N THR A 224 13.24 -3.80 5.58
CA THR A 224 13.57 -5.18 5.94
C THR A 224 15.01 -5.33 6.41
N GLN A 225 15.98 -4.62 5.84
CA GLN A 225 17.37 -4.61 6.30
C GLN A 225 17.55 -3.95 7.67
N ALA A 226 16.89 -2.81 7.90
CA ALA A 226 17.05 -2.03 9.13
C ALA A 226 16.31 -2.64 10.34
N HIS A 227 15.18 -3.26 10.10
CA HIS A 227 14.27 -3.71 11.15
C HIS A 227 14.00 -5.22 11.13
N GLY A 228 14.29 -5.90 10.03
CA GLY A 228 14.12 -7.33 9.89
C GLY A 228 15.20 -8.13 10.61
N LEU A 229 14.97 -9.42 10.69
CA LEU A 229 15.97 -10.42 11.04
C LEU A 229 16.25 -11.22 9.78
N SER A 230 17.51 -11.34 9.40
CA SER A 230 17.95 -12.26 8.36
C SER A 230 18.86 -13.32 8.95
N GLY A 231 18.97 -14.47 8.32
CA GLY A 231 19.81 -15.51 8.84
C GLY A 231 19.67 -16.85 8.14
N LEU A 232 20.07 -17.89 8.85
CA LEU A 232 20.00 -19.27 8.39
C LEU A 232 19.08 -20.11 9.29
N GLU A 233 18.13 -20.77 8.67
CA GLU A 233 17.39 -21.88 9.28
C GLU A 233 18.10 -23.18 8.93
N ILE A 234 18.57 -23.90 9.94
CA ILE A 234 19.40 -25.10 9.78
C ILE A 234 18.69 -26.28 10.45
N THR A 235 18.47 -27.33 9.70
CA THR A 235 17.96 -28.60 10.20
C THR A 235 19.14 -29.58 10.32
N LEU A 236 19.28 -30.21 11.49
CA LEU A 236 20.28 -31.24 11.73
C LEU A 236 19.64 -32.62 11.75
N THR A 237 20.39 -33.63 11.30
CA THR A 237 20.01 -35.02 11.40
C THR A 237 20.32 -35.64 12.78
N ASN A 238 21.17 -34.96 13.58
CA ASN A 238 21.56 -35.39 14.92
C ASN A 238 21.43 -34.23 15.92
N GLU A 239 21.26 -34.56 17.19
CA GLU A 239 21.22 -33.56 18.25
C GLU A 239 22.62 -33.16 18.68
N ILE A 240 22.84 -31.83 18.79
CA ILE A 240 24.02 -31.26 19.43
C ILE A 240 23.59 -30.64 20.76
N THR A 241 24.21 -31.12 21.85
CA THR A 241 23.85 -30.72 23.22
C THR A 241 24.33 -29.30 23.56
N GLN A 242 25.51 -28.91 23.05
CA GLN A 242 26.07 -27.56 23.21
C GLN A 242 26.64 -27.11 21.86
N LEU A 243 25.93 -26.23 21.21
CA LEU A 243 26.38 -25.60 19.96
C LEU A 243 26.92 -24.20 20.29
N LYS A 244 28.05 -23.83 19.69
CA LYS A 244 28.61 -22.48 19.75
C LYS A 244 28.80 -21.95 18.35
N LEU A 245 28.22 -20.80 18.06
CA LEU A 245 28.31 -20.13 16.76
C LEU A 245 28.81 -18.70 16.93
N ASP A 246 30.13 -18.55 16.98
CA ASP A 246 30.74 -17.22 17.11
C ASP A 246 31.03 -16.59 15.74
N PRO A 247 30.68 -15.33 15.50
CA PRO A 247 30.13 -14.33 16.44
C PRO A 247 28.59 -14.27 16.49
N TRP A 248 27.88 -15.22 15.86
CA TRP A 248 26.44 -15.14 15.67
C TRP A 248 25.63 -15.63 16.89
N THR A 249 24.46 -15.05 17.06
CA THR A 249 23.44 -15.54 17.99
C THR A 249 22.50 -16.51 17.29
N TYR A 250 22.01 -17.50 18.02
CA TYR A 250 21.05 -18.45 17.48
C TYR A 250 19.98 -18.83 18.50
N ASN A 251 18.84 -19.28 18.01
CA ASN A 251 17.74 -19.86 18.78
C ASN A 251 17.39 -21.24 18.22
N LYS A 252 16.87 -22.13 19.07
CA LYS A 252 16.27 -23.40 18.62
C LYS A 252 14.74 -23.28 18.68
N ILE A 253 14.07 -23.42 17.56
CA ILE A 253 12.61 -23.36 17.42
C ILE A 253 12.19 -24.60 16.61
N ASP A 254 11.26 -25.39 17.13
CA ASP A 254 10.72 -26.60 16.48
C ASP A 254 11.80 -27.57 15.94
N GLY A 255 12.88 -27.75 16.70
CA GLY A 255 13.98 -28.63 16.33
C GLY A 255 14.95 -28.06 15.30
N LYS A 256 14.74 -26.84 14.82
CA LYS A 256 15.60 -26.14 13.87
C LYS A 256 16.45 -25.08 14.57
N ILE A 257 17.61 -24.79 14.03
CA ILE A 257 18.54 -23.77 14.49
C ILE A 257 18.34 -22.54 13.62
N HIS A 258 17.90 -21.44 14.22
CA HIS A 258 17.80 -20.13 13.59
C HIS A 258 18.98 -19.26 13.97
N VAL A 259 19.89 -19.03 13.03
CA VAL A 259 21.09 -18.22 13.25
C VAL A 259 20.85 -16.82 12.69
N ASN A 260 20.97 -15.79 13.54
CA ASN A 260 20.79 -14.39 13.11
C ASN A 260 22.06 -13.87 12.44
N ILE A 261 21.95 -13.45 11.18
CA ILE A 261 23.08 -13.03 10.34
C ILE A 261 22.60 -11.93 9.38
N ASP A 262 23.30 -10.80 9.35
CA ASP A 262 22.94 -9.68 8.45
C ASP A 262 23.15 -10.01 6.96
N HIS A 263 24.18 -10.82 6.65
CA HIS A 263 24.52 -11.23 5.29
C HIS A 263 24.68 -12.75 5.17
N PRO A 264 23.57 -13.52 5.25
CA PRO A 264 23.63 -14.98 5.33
C PRO A 264 24.34 -15.63 4.13
N GLU A 265 24.27 -15.06 2.95
CA GLU A 265 24.94 -15.60 1.74
C GLU A 265 26.47 -15.59 1.88
N LYS A 266 27.02 -14.60 2.57
CA LYS A 266 28.49 -14.46 2.76
C LYS A 266 29.00 -15.32 3.93
N GLU A 267 28.15 -15.49 4.94
CA GLU A 267 28.55 -16.12 6.19
C GLU A 267 28.13 -17.59 6.29
N MET A 268 27.23 -18.06 5.42
CA MET A 268 26.67 -19.43 5.45
C MET A 268 27.76 -20.52 5.51
N ALA A 269 28.82 -20.39 4.69
CA ALA A 269 29.90 -21.38 4.66
C ALA A 269 30.62 -21.48 6.01
N LYS A 270 30.84 -20.38 6.71
CA LYS A 270 31.46 -20.37 8.04
C LYS A 270 30.57 -21.00 9.10
N VAL A 271 29.27 -20.70 9.06
CA VAL A 271 28.29 -21.29 10.01
C VAL A 271 28.23 -22.82 9.81
N ILE A 272 28.17 -23.28 8.55
CA ILE A 272 28.17 -24.72 8.22
C ILE A 272 29.45 -25.37 8.74
N SER A 273 30.65 -24.76 8.54
CA SER A 273 31.92 -25.29 9.02
C SER A 273 31.92 -25.45 10.54
N GLN A 274 31.51 -24.41 11.27
CA GLN A 274 31.48 -24.46 12.74
C GLN A 274 30.51 -25.50 13.30
N ILE A 275 29.36 -25.72 12.64
CA ILE A 275 28.42 -26.78 13.03
C ILE A 275 29.03 -28.16 12.78
N SER A 276 29.65 -28.35 11.61
CA SER A 276 30.26 -29.63 11.23
C SER A 276 31.46 -29.99 12.12
N GLU A 277 32.29 -28.99 12.47
CA GLU A 277 33.43 -29.16 13.40
C GLU A 277 33.00 -29.58 14.81
N GLN A 278 31.78 -29.22 15.21
CA GLN A 278 31.17 -29.60 16.48
C GLN A 278 30.33 -30.90 16.39
N GLY A 279 30.49 -31.65 15.28
CA GLY A 279 29.85 -32.95 15.08
C GLY A 279 28.40 -32.85 14.59
N GLY A 280 27.96 -31.70 14.13
CA GLY A 280 26.63 -31.52 13.55
C GLY A 280 26.55 -32.07 12.11
N SER A 281 25.55 -32.90 11.87
CA SER A 281 25.23 -33.38 10.53
C SER A 281 24.04 -32.58 9.99
N ILE A 282 24.29 -31.76 8.97
CA ILE A 282 23.32 -30.83 8.42
C ILE A 282 22.48 -31.55 7.37
N GLU A 283 21.17 -31.55 7.55
CA GLU A 283 20.19 -32.07 6.59
C GLU A 283 19.77 -31.00 5.58
N ASN A 284 19.48 -29.79 6.10
CA ASN A 284 18.99 -28.70 5.26
C ASN A 284 19.46 -27.34 5.79
N VAL A 285 19.71 -26.41 4.86
CA VAL A 285 20.00 -24.99 5.19
C VAL A 285 19.13 -24.13 4.30
N LYS A 286 18.37 -23.26 4.92
CA LYS A 286 17.58 -22.22 4.23
C LYS A 286 18.02 -20.85 4.68
N ILE A 287 18.20 -19.95 3.73
CA ILE A 287 18.32 -18.54 4.04
C ILE A 287 16.91 -18.02 4.31
N TYR A 288 16.70 -17.45 5.50
CA TYR A 288 15.49 -16.67 5.75
C TYR A 288 15.83 -15.19 5.76
N ARG A 289 14.93 -14.42 5.20
CA ARG A 289 14.95 -12.96 5.28
C ARG A 289 13.60 -12.55 5.84
N SER A 290 13.63 -11.64 6.78
CA SER A 290 12.38 -11.02 7.25
C SER A 290 11.66 -10.39 6.07
N SER A 291 10.38 -10.60 6.02
CA SER A 291 9.44 -9.90 5.17
C SER A 291 9.15 -8.51 5.74
N LEU A 292 8.53 -7.66 4.95
CA LEU A 292 7.99 -6.40 5.46
C LEU A 292 6.90 -6.64 6.54
N GLU A 293 6.28 -7.84 6.55
CA GLU A 293 5.34 -8.29 7.59
C GLU A 293 6.03 -8.44 8.94
N ASP A 294 7.19 -9.11 8.97
CA ASP A 294 7.97 -9.26 10.21
C ASP A 294 8.41 -7.89 10.75
N VAL A 295 8.79 -6.98 9.84
CA VAL A 295 9.11 -5.59 10.19
C VAL A 295 7.90 -4.88 10.77
N PHE A 296 6.75 -5.03 10.15
CA PHE A 296 5.50 -4.44 10.63
C PHE A 296 5.15 -4.93 12.04
N ILE A 297 5.15 -6.25 12.25
CA ILE A 297 4.88 -6.87 13.57
C ILE A 297 5.89 -6.36 14.62
N LYS A 298 7.17 -6.31 14.27
CA LYS A 298 8.22 -5.83 15.19
C LYS A 298 8.03 -4.37 15.59
N LEU A 299 7.61 -3.51 14.67
CA LEU A 299 7.44 -2.08 14.92
C LEU A 299 6.12 -1.73 15.61
N THR A 300 5.07 -2.53 15.40
CA THR A 300 3.72 -2.25 15.91
C THR A 300 3.31 -3.16 17.06
N GLY A 301 3.96 -4.31 17.21
CA GLY A 301 3.63 -5.35 18.19
C GLY A 301 2.42 -6.20 17.83
N LYS A 302 1.87 -6.05 16.62
CA LYS A 302 0.66 -6.75 16.15
C LYS A 302 0.77 -7.13 14.68
N SER A 303 0.09 -8.20 14.28
CA SER A 303 -0.09 -8.57 12.88
C SER A 303 -1.17 -7.69 12.23
N LEU A 304 -1.05 -7.44 10.91
CA LEU A 304 -2.07 -6.73 10.14
C LEU A 304 -3.40 -7.50 10.13
N HIS A 305 -3.35 -8.82 10.08
CA HIS A 305 -4.51 -9.70 10.04
C HIS A 305 -5.30 -9.73 11.36
N GLU A 306 -4.62 -9.73 12.50
CA GLU A 306 -5.29 -9.71 13.82
C GLU A 306 -6.06 -8.41 14.08
N GLU A 307 -5.61 -7.29 13.51
CA GLU A 307 -6.29 -6.00 13.66
C GLU A 307 -7.52 -5.91 12.75
N ASP A 308 -7.50 -6.54 11.58
CA ASP A 308 -8.65 -6.57 10.66
C ASP A 308 -9.83 -7.37 11.26
N GLU A 309 -9.60 -8.54 11.84
CA GLU A 309 -10.63 -9.33 12.51
C GLU A 309 -11.25 -8.59 13.70
N ASN A 310 -10.46 -7.86 14.48
CA ASN A 310 -10.96 -7.07 15.60
C ASN A 310 -11.76 -5.85 15.14
N PHE A 311 -11.40 -5.23 14.02
CA PHE A 311 -12.10 -4.07 13.47
C PHE A 311 -13.44 -4.47 12.86
N GLU A 312 -13.51 -5.57 12.12
CA GLU A 312 -14.77 -6.10 11.57
C GLU A 312 -15.74 -6.49 12.69
N SER A 313 -15.26 -7.18 13.72
CA SER A 313 -16.06 -7.55 14.89
C SER A 313 -16.64 -6.33 15.64
N GLN A 314 -15.89 -5.23 15.71
CA GLN A 314 -16.39 -3.98 16.33
C GLN A 314 -17.41 -3.25 15.45
N GLN A 315 -17.27 -3.27 14.12
CA GLN A 315 -18.27 -2.70 13.21
C GLN A 315 -19.57 -3.48 13.20
N GLU A 316 -19.52 -4.80 13.29
CA GLU A 316 -20.73 -5.62 13.41
C GLU A 316 -21.51 -5.32 14.70
N LEU A 317 -20.81 -5.07 15.82
CA LEU A 317 -21.42 -4.69 17.09
C LEU A 317 -22.04 -3.29 17.10
N LEU A 318 -21.59 -2.38 16.23
CA LEU A 318 -22.13 -1.01 16.10
C LEU A 318 -23.30 -0.90 15.12
N ASN A 319 -23.50 -1.92 14.27
CA ASN A 319 -24.59 -1.97 13.28
C ASN A 319 -25.81 -2.80 13.75
N VAL A 320 -25.83 -3.23 15.01
CA VAL A 320 -26.96 -3.85 15.72
C VAL A 320 -27.58 -2.81 16.65
#